data_1702be7399ba72cf5ed5924c2b137671
#
_entry.id   1702be7399ba72cf5ed5924c2b137671
#
_cell.length_a   1.000
_cell.length_b   1.000
_cell.length_c   1.000
_cell.angle_alpha   90.00
_cell.angle_beta   90.00
_cell.angle_gamma   90.00
#
_symmetry.space_group_name_H-M   'P 1'
#
loop_
_entity.id
_entity.type
_entity.pdbx_description
1 polymer ?
#
loop_
_entity_poly.entity_id
_entity_poly.type
_entity_poly.pdbx_seq_one_letter_code
_entity_poly.pdbx_strand_id
1 'polypeptide(L)'
;MLLIFLVWLIAYPVARTLPDATFNDPFEKVFNGLNVLFTALAFGGVVIGLLLQVEQTGEARREEIERSIFELFQAFTSLEFQHVKDSSFRALLAAVKDRDYAQFLASRLFVVEQLALPAGSLGILRELHDAKRGMSDEELVHADRADRLMLDNMLNFFAMLAQRKSSATVIKHCDFAYDWWRPVLWMLGQLQQERYQASPQIQTYCKNQLITVTLVALDQVYGHTPLGTREEVWDYVTTHPKLLAFGLDPRFAER
;
A
#
# COMPACT_ATOMS: atom_id res chain seq x y z
N MET A 1 20.76 39.06 -14.74
CA MET A 1 20.42 40.18 -15.62
C MET A 1 21.46 41.31 -15.55
N LEU A 2 21.78 41.87 -14.40
CA LEU A 2 22.73 43.00 -14.25
C LEU A 2 24.14 42.67 -14.76
N LEU A 3 24.64 41.48 -14.52
CA LEU A 3 25.95 41.01 -14.96
C LEU A 3 26.08 40.87 -16.48
N ILE A 4 24.98 40.41 -17.12
CA ILE A 4 24.91 40.33 -18.60
C ILE A 4 24.97 41.71 -19.24
N PHE A 5 24.24 42.67 -18.65
CA PHE A 5 24.23 44.05 -19.11
C PHE A 5 25.60 44.72 -18.95
N LEU A 6 26.30 44.42 -17.86
CA LEU A 6 27.64 44.96 -17.54
C LEU A 6 28.70 44.40 -18.50
N VAL A 7 28.67 43.11 -18.83
CA VAL A 7 29.53 42.48 -19.84
C VAL A 7 29.30 43.08 -21.22
N TRP A 8 28.04 43.33 -21.57
CA TRP A 8 27.67 43.94 -22.83
C TRP A 8 28.17 45.40 -22.93
N LEU A 9 28.06 46.16 -21.85
CA LEU A 9 28.48 47.56 -21.76
C LEU A 9 30.02 47.70 -21.83
N ILE A 10 30.78 46.70 -21.35
CA ILE A 10 32.27 46.69 -21.39
C ILE A 10 32.76 46.14 -22.75
N ALA A 11 32.08 45.18 -23.37
CA ALA A 11 32.50 44.57 -24.63
C ALA A 11 32.54 45.56 -25.80
N TYR A 12 31.63 46.54 -25.81
CA TYR A 12 31.54 47.56 -26.87
C TYR A 12 32.76 48.50 -26.88
N PRO A 13 33.17 49.18 -25.82
CA PRO A 13 34.36 50.03 -25.83
C PRO A 13 35.68 49.25 -26.02
N VAL A 14 35.79 48.04 -25.48
CA VAL A 14 36.97 47.17 -25.69
C VAL A 14 37.13 46.77 -27.16
N ALA A 15 36.07 46.42 -27.82
CA ALA A 15 36.10 46.10 -29.25
C ALA A 15 36.55 47.29 -30.12
N ARG A 16 36.27 48.53 -29.67
CA ARG A 16 36.62 49.77 -30.37
C ARG A 16 38.07 50.24 -30.16
N THR A 17 38.76 49.72 -29.17
CA THR A 17 40.17 50.05 -28.85
C THR A 17 41.16 49.11 -29.54
N LEU A 18 40.72 48.04 -30.19
CA LEU A 18 41.55 47.08 -30.93
C LEU A 18 41.91 47.67 -32.31
N PRO A 19 43.19 47.54 -32.75
CA PRO A 19 43.63 48.12 -34.05
C PRO A 19 42.95 47.44 -35.22
N ASP A 20 42.51 48.25 -36.20
CA ASP A 20 41.74 47.83 -37.41
C ASP A 20 42.44 46.78 -38.29
N ALA A 21 43.78 46.58 -38.12
CA ALA A 21 44.54 45.63 -38.92
C ALA A 21 44.40 44.14 -38.49
N THR A 22 43.77 43.87 -37.36
CA THR A 22 43.77 42.51 -36.76
C THR A 22 42.53 41.69 -37.18
N PHE A 23 41.45 42.31 -37.65
CA PHE A 23 40.22 41.66 -38.01
C PHE A 23 39.47 42.36 -39.15
N ASN A 24 39.20 41.65 -40.25
CA ASN A 24 38.21 42.09 -41.26
C ASN A 24 36.81 41.94 -40.70
N ASP A 25 36.25 42.86 -39.96
CA ASP A 25 35.02 42.90 -39.20
C ASP A 25 35.16 42.37 -37.75
N PRO A 26 35.93 43.08 -36.88
CA PRO A 26 36.11 42.64 -35.50
C PRO A 26 34.82 42.67 -34.69
N PHE A 27 33.90 43.55 -35.04
CA PHE A 27 32.66 43.76 -34.32
C PHE A 27 31.68 42.55 -34.49
N GLU A 28 31.53 42.03 -35.68
CA GLU A 28 30.65 40.91 -35.97
C GLU A 28 31.14 39.62 -35.33
N LYS A 29 32.43 39.33 -35.32
CA LYS A 29 33.03 38.14 -34.73
C LYS A 29 32.93 38.13 -33.18
N VAL A 30 33.18 39.28 -32.53
CA VAL A 30 33.09 39.43 -31.08
C VAL A 30 31.62 39.34 -30.66
N PHE A 31 30.69 39.93 -31.41
CA PHE A 31 29.29 39.91 -31.13
C PHE A 31 28.71 38.49 -31.30
N ASN A 32 29.09 37.75 -32.33
CA ASN A 32 28.70 36.37 -32.55
C ASN A 32 29.28 35.45 -31.47
N GLY A 33 30.55 35.64 -31.09
CA GLY A 33 31.16 34.88 -29.99
C GLY A 33 30.47 35.10 -28.64
N LEU A 34 30.12 36.35 -28.31
CA LEU A 34 29.35 36.67 -27.10
C LEU A 34 27.93 36.09 -27.15
N ASN A 35 27.29 36.14 -28.31
CA ASN A 35 25.93 35.59 -28.47
C ASN A 35 25.91 34.06 -28.26
N VAL A 36 26.91 33.34 -28.81
CA VAL A 36 27.09 31.91 -28.58
C VAL A 36 27.35 31.62 -27.09
N LEU A 37 28.21 32.43 -26.45
CA LEU A 37 28.49 32.27 -25.02
C LEU A 37 27.24 32.48 -24.17
N PHE A 38 26.45 33.55 -24.44
CA PHE A 38 25.21 33.80 -23.68
C PHE A 38 24.15 32.75 -23.93
N THR A 39 24.04 32.25 -25.18
CA THR A 39 23.15 31.15 -25.50
C THR A 39 23.52 29.87 -24.74
N ALA A 40 24.82 29.55 -24.72
CA ALA A 40 25.33 28.40 -23.97
C ALA A 40 25.08 28.52 -22.43
N LEU A 41 25.32 29.72 -21.88
CA LEU A 41 25.05 29.99 -20.46
C LEU A 41 23.55 29.96 -20.15
N ALA A 42 22.72 30.49 -21.03
CA ALA A 42 21.27 30.44 -20.87
C ALA A 42 20.75 28.98 -20.90
N PHE A 43 21.23 28.19 -21.87
CA PHE A 43 20.90 26.77 -21.99
C PHE A 43 21.39 25.99 -20.74
N GLY A 44 22.64 26.21 -20.32
CA GLY A 44 23.19 25.61 -19.10
C GLY A 44 22.37 25.96 -17.85
N GLY A 45 21.94 27.22 -17.74
CA GLY A 45 21.07 27.67 -16.65
C GLY A 45 19.70 26.98 -16.65
N VAL A 46 19.12 26.78 -17.82
CA VAL A 46 17.85 26.03 -17.95
C VAL A 46 18.03 24.57 -17.57
N VAL A 47 19.10 23.90 -18.01
CA VAL A 47 19.40 22.51 -17.69
C VAL A 47 19.60 22.35 -16.17
N ILE A 48 20.39 23.20 -15.55
CA ILE A 48 20.61 23.19 -14.09
C ILE A 48 19.29 23.46 -13.37
N GLY A 49 18.49 24.42 -13.81
CA GLY A 49 17.17 24.70 -13.24
C GLY A 49 16.22 23.51 -13.32
N LEU A 50 16.19 22.79 -14.44
CA LEU A 50 15.39 21.57 -14.59
C LEU A 50 15.88 20.44 -13.68
N LEU A 51 17.19 20.26 -13.54
CA LEU A 51 17.75 19.23 -12.64
C LEU A 51 17.38 19.52 -11.17
N LEU A 52 17.52 20.76 -10.72
CA LEU A 52 17.13 21.19 -9.37
C LEU A 52 15.61 21.03 -9.16
N GLN A 53 14.81 21.34 -10.16
CA GLN A 53 13.36 21.17 -10.08
C GLN A 53 12.94 19.70 -9.98
N VAL A 54 13.62 18.80 -10.70
CA VAL A 54 13.38 17.35 -10.60
C VAL A 54 13.73 16.84 -9.22
N GLU A 55 14.86 17.27 -8.65
CA GLU A 55 15.29 16.91 -7.29
C GLU A 55 14.30 17.42 -6.23
N GLN A 56 13.94 18.70 -6.27
CA GLN A 56 12.96 19.30 -5.34
C GLN A 56 11.57 18.62 -5.44
N THR A 57 11.14 18.29 -6.66
CA THR A 57 9.87 17.58 -6.86
C THR A 57 9.93 16.16 -6.27
N GLY A 58 11.08 15.51 -6.36
CA GLY A 58 11.32 14.18 -5.76
C GLY A 58 11.27 14.22 -4.23
N GLU A 59 11.91 15.21 -3.60
CA GLU A 59 11.89 15.41 -2.14
C GLU A 59 10.47 15.75 -1.63
N ALA A 60 9.79 16.70 -2.26
CA ALA A 60 8.43 17.08 -1.90
C ALA A 60 7.45 15.89 -1.97
N ARG A 61 7.60 15.05 -3.02
CA ARG A 61 6.79 13.83 -3.17
C ARG A 61 7.07 12.80 -2.06
N ARG A 62 8.33 12.69 -1.64
CA ARG A 62 8.71 11.80 -0.54
C ARG A 62 8.12 12.27 0.79
N GLU A 63 8.20 13.56 1.10
CA GLU A 63 7.60 14.16 2.29
C GLU A 63 6.08 14.00 2.32
N GLU A 64 5.41 14.15 1.17
CA GLU A 64 3.96 13.95 1.05
C GLU A 64 3.56 12.49 1.34
N ILE A 65 4.33 11.51 0.83
CA ILE A 65 4.09 10.09 1.11
C ILE A 65 4.29 9.79 2.61
N GLU A 66 5.36 10.30 3.22
CA GLU A 66 5.64 10.11 4.65
C GLU A 66 4.52 10.72 5.50
N ARG A 67 4.08 11.93 5.21
CA ARG A 67 2.93 12.56 5.88
C ARG A 67 1.68 11.70 5.76
N SER A 68 1.39 11.19 4.58
CA SER A 68 0.25 10.29 4.32
C SER A 68 0.33 8.99 5.16
N ILE A 69 1.53 8.46 5.45
CA ILE A 69 1.69 7.29 6.32
C ILE A 69 1.40 7.67 7.79
N PHE A 70 1.85 8.83 8.24
CA PHE A 70 1.53 9.31 9.60
C PHE A 70 0.03 9.55 9.79
N GLU A 71 -0.65 10.10 8.79
CA GLU A 71 -2.12 10.25 8.82
C GLU A 71 -2.83 8.89 8.92
N LEU A 72 -2.36 7.88 8.15
CA LEU A 72 -2.85 6.51 8.27
C LEU A 72 -2.58 5.92 9.67
N PHE A 73 -1.42 6.19 10.26
CA PHE A 73 -1.11 5.71 11.60
C PHE A 73 -1.99 6.36 12.67
N GLN A 74 -2.24 7.66 12.56
CA GLN A 74 -3.17 8.36 13.44
C GLN A 74 -4.60 7.78 13.32
N ALA A 75 -5.05 7.53 12.08
CA ALA A 75 -6.33 6.86 11.86
C ALA A 75 -6.35 5.45 12.48
N PHE A 76 -5.30 4.64 12.28
CA PHE A 76 -5.18 3.28 12.82
C PHE A 76 -5.19 3.23 14.34
N THR A 77 -4.66 4.27 15.00
CA THR A 77 -4.61 4.36 16.46
C THR A 77 -5.82 5.07 17.05
N SER A 78 -6.72 5.60 16.23
CA SER A 78 -7.92 6.30 16.69
C SER A 78 -8.91 5.36 17.37
N LEU A 79 -9.76 5.94 18.20
CA LEU A 79 -10.82 5.19 18.91
C LEU A 79 -11.85 4.61 17.92
N GLU A 80 -12.15 5.34 16.85
CA GLU A 80 -13.05 4.89 15.79
C GLU A 80 -12.49 3.65 15.08
N PHE A 81 -11.19 3.64 14.79
CA PHE A 81 -10.56 2.49 14.14
C PHE A 81 -10.38 1.30 15.09
N GLN A 82 -10.40 1.52 16.40
CA GLN A 82 -10.41 0.42 17.36
C GLN A 82 -11.66 -0.46 17.19
N HIS A 83 -12.81 0.15 16.92
CA HIS A 83 -14.03 -0.62 16.60
C HIS A 83 -13.86 -1.46 15.32
N VAL A 84 -13.18 -0.92 14.31
CA VAL A 84 -12.85 -1.67 13.08
C VAL A 84 -11.97 -2.89 13.42
N LYS A 85 -10.94 -2.71 14.25
CA LYS A 85 -10.04 -3.80 14.69
C LYS A 85 -10.79 -4.87 15.45
N ASP A 86 -11.61 -4.49 16.43
CA ASP A 86 -12.34 -5.43 17.30
C ASP A 86 -13.36 -6.24 16.48
N SER A 87 -14.10 -5.60 15.61
CA SER A 87 -15.08 -6.25 14.74
C SER A 87 -14.41 -7.17 13.71
N SER A 88 -13.33 -6.70 13.08
CA SER A 88 -12.53 -7.52 12.16
C SER A 88 -11.96 -8.75 12.84
N PHE A 89 -11.49 -8.57 14.08
CA PHE A 89 -10.93 -9.66 14.86
C PHE A 89 -11.99 -10.73 15.20
N ARG A 90 -13.24 -10.35 15.53
CA ARG A 90 -14.32 -11.32 15.76
C ARG A 90 -14.61 -12.14 14.49
N ALA A 91 -14.76 -11.49 13.32
CA ALA A 91 -14.97 -12.20 12.08
C ALA A 91 -13.82 -13.16 11.73
N LEU A 92 -12.57 -12.73 11.92
CA LEU A 92 -11.39 -13.57 11.69
C LEU A 92 -11.28 -14.69 12.71
N LEU A 93 -11.63 -14.46 13.98
CA LEU A 93 -11.62 -15.49 15.03
C LEU A 93 -12.71 -16.56 14.75
N ALA A 94 -13.88 -16.14 14.26
CA ALA A 94 -14.91 -17.08 13.80
C ALA A 94 -14.36 -17.97 12.67
N ALA A 95 -13.62 -17.38 11.71
CA ALA A 95 -13.01 -18.11 10.61
C ALA A 95 -11.90 -19.07 11.08
N VAL A 96 -11.15 -18.73 12.13
CA VAL A 96 -10.14 -19.64 12.70
C VAL A 96 -10.82 -20.84 13.35
N LYS A 97 -11.92 -20.64 14.07
CA LYS A 97 -12.65 -21.68 14.82
C LYS A 97 -13.57 -22.56 13.97
N ASP A 98 -13.91 -22.11 12.77
CA ASP A 98 -14.84 -22.84 11.89
C ASP A 98 -14.43 -22.71 10.42
N ARG A 99 -13.98 -23.83 9.84
CA ARG A 99 -13.58 -23.90 8.44
C ARG A 99 -14.71 -23.54 7.46
N ASP A 100 -15.96 -23.94 7.79
CA ASP A 100 -17.09 -23.65 6.91
C ASP A 100 -17.40 -22.14 6.91
N TYR A 101 -17.32 -21.51 8.09
CA TYR A 101 -17.41 -20.06 8.19
C TYR A 101 -16.25 -19.37 7.46
N ALA A 102 -15.03 -19.89 7.55
CA ALA A 102 -13.89 -19.33 6.84
C ALA A 102 -14.09 -19.36 5.30
N GLN A 103 -14.62 -20.45 4.76
CA GLN A 103 -14.98 -20.55 3.34
C GLN A 103 -16.11 -19.59 2.96
N PHE A 104 -17.12 -19.47 3.81
CA PHE A 104 -18.18 -18.48 3.64
C PHE A 104 -17.61 -17.06 3.64
N LEU A 105 -16.78 -16.70 4.61
CA LEU A 105 -16.14 -15.39 4.70
C LEU A 105 -15.31 -15.11 3.45
N ALA A 106 -14.47 -16.04 3.00
CA ALA A 106 -13.69 -15.90 1.77
C ALA A 106 -14.57 -15.67 0.54
N SER A 107 -15.76 -16.32 0.45
CA SER A 107 -16.70 -16.12 -0.66
C SER A 107 -17.29 -14.71 -0.68
N ARG A 108 -17.42 -14.06 0.47
CA ARG A 108 -17.98 -12.70 0.59
C ARG A 108 -17.02 -11.61 0.17
N LEU A 109 -15.76 -11.92 0.00
CA LEU A 109 -14.76 -11.01 -0.54
C LEU A 109 -14.85 -10.85 -2.07
N PHE A 110 -15.74 -11.62 -2.72
CA PHE A 110 -16.07 -11.51 -4.13
C PHE A 110 -17.53 -11.08 -4.34
N VAL A 111 -17.73 -10.18 -5.29
CA VAL A 111 -19.08 -9.66 -5.60
C VAL A 111 -19.94 -10.68 -6.35
N VAL A 112 -19.30 -11.60 -7.07
CA VAL A 112 -19.98 -12.48 -8.06
C VAL A 112 -20.60 -13.72 -7.42
N GLU A 113 -19.98 -14.26 -6.37
CA GLU A 113 -20.42 -15.50 -5.76
C GLU A 113 -20.52 -15.36 -4.24
N GLN A 114 -21.67 -15.73 -3.70
CA GLN A 114 -21.94 -15.64 -2.27
C GLN A 114 -22.50 -16.94 -1.76
N LEU A 115 -21.79 -17.58 -0.84
CA LEU A 115 -22.33 -18.71 -0.07
C LEU A 115 -23.33 -18.22 0.98
N ALA A 116 -24.26 -19.07 1.35
CA ALA A 116 -25.10 -18.83 2.51
C ALA A 116 -24.28 -19.00 3.80
N LEU A 117 -24.67 -18.29 4.86
CA LEU A 117 -24.06 -18.49 6.20
C LEU A 117 -24.30 -19.94 6.63
N PRO A 118 -23.25 -20.71 7.00
CA PRO A 118 -23.42 -22.07 7.47
C PRO A 118 -24.21 -22.11 8.77
N ALA A 119 -25.24 -22.95 8.85
CA ALA A 119 -26.07 -23.06 10.05
C ALA A 119 -25.27 -23.48 11.30
N GLY A 120 -24.23 -24.30 11.13
CA GLY A 120 -23.32 -24.73 12.20
C GLY A 120 -22.53 -23.59 12.83
N SER A 121 -22.27 -22.51 12.09
CA SER A 121 -21.45 -21.38 12.55
C SER A 121 -22.18 -20.46 13.55
N LEU A 122 -23.51 -20.55 13.67
CA LEU A 122 -24.27 -19.73 14.63
C LEU A 122 -23.84 -19.95 16.08
N GLY A 123 -23.42 -21.17 16.43
CA GLY A 123 -22.90 -21.48 17.78
C GLY A 123 -21.64 -20.68 18.10
N ILE A 124 -20.70 -20.62 17.18
CA ILE A 124 -19.45 -19.88 17.32
C ILE A 124 -19.70 -18.36 17.33
N LEU A 125 -20.55 -17.86 16.43
CA LEU A 125 -20.93 -16.46 16.44
C LEU A 125 -21.58 -16.06 17.76
N ARG A 126 -22.42 -16.91 18.34
CA ARG A 126 -23.04 -16.68 19.64
C ARG A 126 -22.01 -16.62 20.78
N GLU A 127 -21.00 -17.49 20.75
CA GLU A 127 -19.88 -17.45 21.70
C GLU A 127 -19.12 -16.13 21.61
N LEU A 128 -18.80 -15.68 20.40
CA LEU A 128 -17.97 -14.49 20.15
C LEU A 128 -18.69 -13.17 20.40
N HIS A 129 -20.01 -13.13 20.25
CA HIS A 129 -20.84 -11.94 20.52
C HIS A 129 -21.36 -11.84 21.95
N ASP A 130 -20.83 -12.65 22.85
CA ASP A 130 -21.23 -12.71 24.26
C ASP A 130 -22.72 -13.04 24.45
N ALA A 131 -23.04 -14.32 24.39
CA ALA A 131 -24.41 -14.88 24.44
C ALA A 131 -25.24 -14.50 25.70
N LYS A 132 -24.64 -13.84 26.69
CA LYS A 132 -25.36 -13.30 27.86
C LYS A 132 -26.41 -12.27 27.51
N ARG A 133 -26.37 -11.71 26.30
CA ARG A 133 -27.36 -10.72 25.81
C ARG A 133 -28.62 -11.34 25.22
N GLY A 134 -28.70 -12.67 25.10
CA GLY A 134 -29.91 -13.33 24.59
C GLY A 134 -30.26 -12.97 23.15
N MET A 135 -29.27 -12.69 22.30
CA MET A 135 -29.49 -12.35 20.89
C MET A 135 -30.19 -13.49 20.15
N SER A 136 -31.16 -13.16 19.33
CA SER A 136 -31.77 -14.07 18.36
C SER A 136 -30.78 -14.43 17.24
N ASP A 137 -31.06 -15.49 16.48
CA ASP A 137 -30.22 -15.87 15.34
C ASP A 137 -30.18 -14.78 14.27
N GLU A 138 -31.27 -14.05 14.06
CA GLU A 138 -31.34 -12.94 13.11
C GLU A 138 -30.44 -11.77 13.56
N GLU A 139 -30.46 -11.44 14.85
CA GLU A 139 -29.58 -10.40 15.40
C GLU A 139 -28.09 -10.79 15.31
N LEU A 140 -27.76 -12.07 15.52
CA LEU A 140 -26.41 -12.59 15.35
C LEU A 140 -25.94 -12.47 13.90
N VAL A 141 -26.78 -12.85 12.94
CA VAL A 141 -26.48 -12.72 11.50
C VAL A 141 -26.27 -11.25 11.11
N HIS A 142 -27.07 -10.35 11.69
CA HIS A 142 -26.90 -8.92 11.45
C HIS A 142 -25.59 -8.37 12.06
N ALA A 143 -25.27 -8.79 13.29
CA ALA A 143 -24.02 -8.40 13.95
C ALA A 143 -22.78 -8.94 13.20
N ASP A 144 -22.83 -10.20 12.76
CA ASP A 144 -21.79 -10.80 11.90
C ASP A 144 -21.63 -10.04 10.58
N ARG A 145 -22.72 -9.60 9.96
CA ARG A 145 -22.65 -8.78 8.74
C ARG A 145 -21.93 -7.45 8.99
N ALA A 146 -22.18 -6.81 10.14
CA ALA A 146 -21.49 -5.59 10.51
C ALA A 146 -19.98 -5.84 10.74
N ASP A 147 -19.61 -6.93 11.41
CA ASP A 147 -18.22 -7.31 11.62
C ASP A 147 -17.48 -7.58 10.30
N ARG A 148 -18.13 -8.24 9.35
CA ARG A 148 -17.54 -8.47 8.00
C ARG A 148 -17.36 -7.18 7.20
N LEU A 149 -18.25 -6.19 7.33
CA LEU A 149 -18.06 -4.87 6.73
C LEU A 149 -16.85 -4.14 7.33
N MET A 150 -16.63 -4.29 8.64
CA MET A 150 -15.44 -3.74 9.28
C MET A 150 -14.17 -4.47 8.84
N LEU A 151 -14.24 -5.78 8.61
CA LEU A 151 -13.12 -6.52 8.03
C LEU A 151 -12.76 -6.03 6.63
N ASP A 152 -13.72 -5.71 5.77
CA ASP A 152 -13.46 -5.12 4.46
C ASP A 152 -12.71 -3.77 4.60
N ASN A 153 -13.09 -2.94 5.57
CA ASN A 153 -12.37 -1.69 5.87
C ASN A 153 -10.93 -1.95 6.33
N MET A 154 -10.71 -2.98 7.16
CA MET A 154 -9.38 -3.39 7.61
C MET A 154 -8.51 -3.89 6.45
N LEU A 155 -9.07 -4.71 5.55
CA LEU A 155 -8.37 -5.20 4.37
C LEU A 155 -8.01 -4.06 3.40
N ASN A 156 -8.93 -3.12 3.19
CA ASN A 156 -8.68 -1.93 2.39
C ASN A 156 -7.58 -1.05 3.01
N PHE A 157 -7.57 -0.92 4.33
CA PHE A 157 -6.50 -0.22 5.05
C PHE A 157 -5.13 -0.85 4.77
N PHE A 158 -4.98 -2.15 4.92
CA PHE A 158 -3.74 -2.85 4.61
C PHE A 158 -3.36 -2.77 3.12
N ALA A 159 -4.34 -2.80 2.22
CA ALA A 159 -4.10 -2.60 0.79
C ALA A 159 -3.56 -1.20 0.47
N MET A 160 -4.12 -0.16 1.09
CA MET A 160 -3.60 1.21 0.98
C MET A 160 -2.17 1.34 1.54
N LEU A 161 -1.88 0.67 2.66
CA LEU A 161 -0.56 0.66 3.26
C LEU A 161 0.46 -0.04 2.35
N ALA A 162 0.09 -1.18 1.76
CA ALA A 162 0.94 -1.94 0.85
C ALA A 162 1.32 -1.15 -0.43
N GLN A 163 0.43 -0.25 -0.89
CA GLN A 163 0.73 0.63 -2.03
C GLN A 163 1.87 1.63 -1.74
N ARG A 164 2.18 1.87 -0.45
CA ARG A 164 3.24 2.79 0.01
C ARG A 164 4.55 2.07 0.36
N LYS A 165 4.77 0.87 -0.18
CA LYS A 165 5.96 0.04 0.09
C LYS A 165 7.30 0.74 -0.17
N SER A 166 7.34 1.78 -1.01
CA SER A 166 8.52 2.60 -1.23
C SER A 166 9.02 3.31 0.03
N SER A 167 8.16 3.50 1.02
CA SER A 167 8.48 4.11 2.32
C SER A 167 8.48 3.08 3.46
N ALA A 168 9.02 1.88 3.19
CA ALA A 168 9.06 0.75 4.13
C ALA A 168 9.61 1.12 5.51
N THR A 169 10.62 1.98 5.58
CA THR A 169 11.23 2.42 6.84
C THR A 169 10.21 3.15 7.72
N VAL A 170 9.43 4.05 7.13
CA VAL A 170 8.39 4.80 7.88
C VAL A 170 7.26 3.88 8.32
N ILE A 171 6.82 2.96 7.44
CA ILE A 171 5.78 1.97 7.77
C ILE A 171 6.22 1.09 8.95
N LYS A 172 7.46 0.59 8.95
CA LYS A 172 8.01 -0.20 10.06
C LYS A 172 8.06 0.60 11.36
N HIS A 173 8.45 1.87 11.27
CA HIS A 173 8.59 2.74 12.44
C HIS A 173 7.24 3.03 13.11
N CYS A 174 6.18 3.15 12.31
CA CYS A 174 4.83 3.39 12.82
C CYS A 174 4.17 2.18 13.48
N ASP A 175 4.65 0.96 13.23
CA ASP A 175 4.11 -0.30 13.76
C ASP A 175 2.58 -0.41 13.65
N PHE A 176 2.10 -0.78 12.47
CA PHE A 176 0.68 -1.05 12.21
C PHE A 176 0.21 -2.43 12.72
N ALA A 177 0.95 -3.04 13.64
CA ALA A 177 0.66 -4.35 14.20
C ALA A 177 0.46 -5.47 13.15
N TYR A 178 1.17 -5.38 12.00
CA TYR A 178 1.03 -6.34 10.92
C TYR A 178 1.35 -7.78 11.38
N ASP A 179 2.35 -7.98 12.22
CA ASP A 179 2.72 -9.29 12.77
C ASP A 179 1.58 -9.95 13.55
N TRP A 180 0.75 -9.11 14.19
CA TRP A 180 -0.45 -9.58 14.87
C TRP A 180 -1.50 -10.11 13.91
N TRP A 181 -1.72 -9.43 12.78
CA TRP A 181 -2.75 -9.76 11.80
C TRP A 181 -2.29 -10.82 10.79
N ARG A 182 -1.01 -10.88 10.52
CA ARG A 182 -0.40 -11.69 9.48
C ARG A 182 -0.90 -13.15 9.41
N PRO A 183 -0.94 -13.94 10.51
CA PRO A 183 -1.34 -15.36 10.43
C PRO A 183 -2.77 -15.57 9.95
N VAL A 184 -3.71 -14.78 10.50
CA VAL A 184 -5.12 -14.88 10.14
C VAL A 184 -5.41 -14.33 8.73
N LEU A 185 -4.66 -13.31 8.32
CA LEU A 185 -4.77 -12.74 6.97
C LEU A 185 -4.22 -13.68 5.91
N TRP A 186 -3.12 -14.37 6.17
CA TRP A 186 -2.60 -15.39 5.25
C TRP A 186 -3.57 -16.58 5.12
N MET A 187 -4.19 -17.04 6.20
CA MET A 187 -5.25 -18.05 6.15
C MET A 187 -6.40 -17.59 5.24
N LEU A 188 -6.93 -16.41 5.48
CA LEU A 188 -8.03 -15.86 4.69
C LEU A 188 -7.65 -15.65 3.22
N GLY A 189 -6.45 -15.12 2.97
CA GLY A 189 -5.93 -14.90 1.62
C GLY A 189 -5.76 -16.19 0.84
N GLN A 190 -5.33 -17.28 1.49
CA GLN A 190 -5.22 -18.60 0.88
C GLN A 190 -6.59 -19.16 0.49
N LEU A 191 -7.58 -19.08 1.38
CA LEU A 191 -8.94 -19.50 1.09
C LEU A 191 -9.57 -18.70 -0.06
N GLN A 192 -9.34 -17.39 -0.09
CA GLN A 192 -9.77 -16.54 -1.19
C GLN A 192 -9.12 -16.97 -2.52
N GLN A 193 -7.83 -17.25 -2.51
CA GLN A 193 -7.10 -17.67 -3.70
C GLN A 193 -7.57 -19.03 -4.21
N GLU A 194 -7.78 -20.00 -3.33
CA GLU A 194 -8.33 -21.32 -3.69
C GLU A 194 -9.71 -21.20 -4.34
N ARG A 195 -10.57 -20.38 -3.76
CA ARG A 195 -11.89 -20.13 -4.31
C ARG A 195 -11.84 -19.40 -5.65
N TYR A 196 -10.96 -18.41 -5.77
CA TYR A 196 -10.72 -17.71 -7.03
C TYR A 196 -10.27 -18.67 -8.13
N GLN A 197 -9.35 -19.60 -7.82
CA GLN A 197 -8.87 -20.60 -8.78
C GLN A 197 -9.93 -21.63 -9.16
N ALA A 198 -10.81 -21.99 -8.23
CA ALA A 198 -11.89 -22.96 -8.46
C ALA A 198 -13.04 -22.39 -9.30
N SER A 199 -13.14 -21.07 -9.47
CA SER A 199 -14.24 -20.44 -10.19
C SER A 199 -13.76 -19.59 -11.35
N PRO A 200 -13.88 -20.06 -12.61
CA PRO A 200 -13.48 -19.29 -13.80
C PRO A 200 -14.23 -17.96 -13.95
N GLN A 201 -15.47 -17.89 -13.48
CA GLN A 201 -16.26 -16.66 -13.52
C GLN A 201 -15.64 -15.58 -12.64
N ILE A 202 -15.24 -15.93 -11.42
CA ILE A 202 -14.56 -15.00 -10.49
C ILE A 202 -13.25 -14.49 -11.10
N GLN A 203 -12.49 -15.36 -11.75
CA GLN A 203 -11.22 -14.99 -12.40
C GLN A 203 -11.39 -13.90 -13.47
N THR A 204 -12.55 -13.87 -14.13
CA THR A 204 -12.84 -12.86 -15.16
C THR A 204 -13.05 -11.48 -14.56
N TYR A 205 -13.69 -11.38 -13.38
CA TYR A 205 -14.10 -10.11 -12.77
C TYR A 205 -13.14 -9.61 -11.69
N CYS A 206 -12.38 -10.50 -11.04
CA CYS A 206 -11.60 -10.18 -9.83
C CYS A 206 -10.09 -10.36 -10.00
N LYS A 207 -9.53 -10.17 -11.19
CA LYS A 207 -8.14 -10.49 -11.55
C LYS A 207 -7.06 -9.92 -10.62
N ASN A 208 -7.29 -8.79 -9.97
CA ASN A 208 -6.26 -8.06 -9.21
C ASN A 208 -6.66 -7.77 -7.76
N GLN A 209 -7.66 -8.45 -7.24
CA GLN A 209 -8.21 -8.17 -5.90
C GLN A 209 -7.87 -9.24 -4.85
N LEU A 210 -6.79 -10.00 -5.06
CA LEU A 210 -6.36 -11.02 -4.10
C LEU A 210 -5.65 -10.37 -2.91
N ILE A 211 -6.06 -10.76 -1.71
CA ILE A 211 -5.43 -10.35 -0.44
C ILE A 211 -3.95 -10.76 -0.42
N THR A 212 -3.60 -11.92 -0.98
CA THR A 212 -2.23 -12.44 -1.04
C THR A 212 -1.25 -11.47 -1.68
N VAL A 213 -1.66 -10.68 -2.68
CA VAL A 213 -0.82 -9.64 -3.30
C VAL A 213 -0.45 -8.55 -2.28
N THR A 214 -1.41 -8.13 -1.47
CA THR A 214 -1.19 -7.18 -0.37
C THR A 214 -0.27 -7.75 0.69
N LEU A 215 -0.46 -9.02 1.07
CA LEU A 215 0.34 -9.70 2.09
C LEU A 215 1.79 -9.88 1.67
N VAL A 216 2.04 -10.27 0.41
CA VAL A 216 3.41 -10.36 -0.13
C VAL A 216 4.11 -9.00 -0.06
N ALA A 217 3.42 -7.91 -0.41
CA ALA A 217 4.00 -6.57 -0.34
C ALA A 217 4.30 -6.14 1.11
N LEU A 218 3.41 -6.44 2.05
CA LEU A 218 3.61 -6.14 3.48
C LEU A 218 4.70 -7.02 4.09
N ASP A 219 4.75 -8.31 3.76
CA ASP A 219 5.83 -9.21 4.19
C ASP A 219 7.21 -8.64 3.79
N GLN A 220 7.34 -8.16 2.55
CA GLN A 220 8.58 -7.51 2.09
C GLN A 220 8.90 -6.25 2.92
N VAL A 221 7.90 -5.42 3.22
CA VAL A 221 8.06 -4.22 4.04
C VAL A 221 8.53 -4.57 5.44
N TYR A 222 7.90 -5.56 6.10
CA TYR A 222 8.22 -5.95 7.47
C TYR A 222 9.41 -6.91 7.58
N GLY A 223 9.93 -7.41 6.45
CA GLY A 223 11.10 -8.27 6.41
C GLY A 223 10.79 -9.74 6.69
N HIS A 224 9.55 -10.14 6.51
CA HIS A 224 9.16 -11.55 6.50
C HIS A 224 9.44 -12.18 5.14
N THR A 225 9.69 -13.49 5.14
CA THR A 225 9.67 -14.26 3.90
C THR A 225 8.22 -14.40 3.44
N PRO A 226 7.86 -13.93 2.24
CA PRO A 226 6.53 -14.14 1.70
C PRO A 226 6.25 -15.63 1.50
N LEU A 227 5.02 -16.06 1.78
CA LEU A 227 4.58 -17.43 1.53
C LEU A 227 4.16 -17.55 0.06
N GLY A 228 4.88 -18.40 -0.69
CA GLY A 228 4.74 -18.47 -2.16
C GLY A 228 3.84 -19.59 -2.64
N THR A 229 3.70 -20.67 -1.87
CA THR A 229 2.94 -21.87 -2.26
C THR A 229 1.80 -22.14 -1.29
N ARG A 230 0.81 -22.88 -1.77
CA ARG A 230 -0.31 -23.37 -0.96
C ARG A 230 0.16 -24.14 0.27
N GLU A 231 1.14 -25.01 0.05
CA GLU A 231 1.71 -25.86 1.09
C GLU A 231 2.39 -25.01 2.17
N GLU A 232 3.19 -24.04 1.81
CA GLU A 232 3.86 -23.13 2.75
C GLU A 232 2.84 -22.36 3.60
N VAL A 233 1.75 -21.87 2.98
CA VAL A 233 0.71 -21.14 3.71
C VAL A 233 0.01 -22.06 4.71
N TRP A 234 -0.41 -23.25 4.29
CA TRP A 234 -1.09 -24.17 5.20
C TRP A 234 -0.19 -24.73 6.29
N ASP A 235 1.09 -25.01 6.00
CA ASP A 235 2.06 -25.38 7.02
C ASP A 235 2.24 -24.25 8.05
N TYR A 236 2.37 -23.00 7.58
CA TYR A 236 2.45 -21.83 8.46
C TYR A 236 1.20 -21.67 9.31
N VAL A 237 0.00 -21.75 8.73
CA VAL A 237 -1.29 -21.60 9.43
C VAL A 237 -1.49 -22.69 10.48
N THR A 238 -1.28 -23.96 10.11
CA THR A 238 -1.59 -25.10 10.99
C THR A 238 -0.56 -25.29 12.12
N THR A 239 0.63 -24.71 11.98
CA THR A 239 1.68 -24.78 13.01
C THR A 239 1.83 -23.49 13.81
N HIS A 240 1.16 -22.39 13.41
CA HIS A 240 1.35 -21.10 14.05
C HIS A 240 0.77 -21.07 15.47
N PRO A 241 1.59 -20.79 16.52
CA PRO A 241 1.16 -20.87 17.91
C PRO A 241 -0.07 -20.03 18.25
N LYS A 242 -0.20 -18.85 17.64
CA LYS A 242 -1.33 -17.94 17.85
C LYS A 242 -2.65 -18.53 17.33
N LEU A 243 -2.65 -19.16 16.15
CA LEU A 243 -3.85 -19.77 15.59
C LEU A 243 -4.28 -20.99 16.40
N LEU A 244 -3.31 -21.79 16.85
CA LEU A 244 -3.56 -22.92 17.74
C LEU A 244 -4.15 -22.45 19.09
N ALA A 245 -3.62 -21.36 19.65
CA ALA A 245 -4.14 -20.76 20.88
C ALA A 245 -5.57 -20.19 20.71
N PHE A 246 -5.94 -19.76 19.51
CA PHE A 246 -7.30 -19.32 19.20
C PHE A 246 -8.29 -20.46 18.95
N GLY A 247 -7.82 -21.71 18.96
CA GLY A 247 -8.64 -22.89 18.71
C GLY A 247 -8.87 -23.11 17.21
N LEU A 248 -7.78 -23.13 16.44
CA LEU A 248 -7.82 -23.42 15.00
C LEU A 248 -8.59 -24.73 14.75
N ASP A 249 -9.58 -24.68 13.87
CA ASP A 249 -10.37 -25.84 13.48
C ASP A 249 -9.46 -26.97 12.95
N PRO A 250 -9.48 -28.18 13.56
CA PRO A 250 -8.63 -29.28 13.13
C PRO A 250 -8.77 -29.67 11.67
N ARG A 251 -9.92 -29.39 11.05
CA ARG A 251 -10.17 -29.66 9.62
C ARG A 251 -9.25 -28.90 8.69
N PHE A 252 -8.57 -27.85 9.15
CA PHE A 252 -7.54 -27.15 8.34
C PHE A 252 -6.27 -27.99 8.18
N ALA A 253 -6.00 -28.94 9.06
CA ALA A 253 -4.88 -29.87 8.95
C ALA A 253 -5.17 -31.06 8.01
N GLU A 254 -6.45 -31.32 7.68
CA GLU A 254 -6.89 -32.35 6.76
C GLU A 254 -6.67 -31.84 5.31
N ARG A 255 -5.62 -32.33 4.66
CA ARG A 255 -5.22 -31.95 3.29
C ARG A 255 -5.97 -32.73 2.22
#